data_54ffa6998a99c5a0c5b4a5c975a5cca2
#
_entry.id   54ffa6998a99c5a0c5b4a5c975a5cca2
#
_cell.length_a   1.000
_cell.length_b   1.000
_cell.length_c   1.000
_cell.angle_alpha   90.00
_cell.angle_beta   90.00
_cell.angle_gamma   90.00
#
_symmetry.space_group_name_H-M   'P 1'
#
loop_
_entity.id
_entity.type
_entity.pdbx_description
1 polymer ?
#
loop_
_entity_poly.entity_id
_entity_poly.type
_entity_poly.pdbx_seq_one_letter_code
_entity_poly.pdbx_strand_id
1 'polypeptide(L)'
;MKFIIVQNICLQDILKKHFPKSSKTTLRSWIHSGRILIDGRYAADLGVELQQGQCVTIRDKFVILAEGIKVLYEDDAVIVVEKPEEMLSVATDFETQNTLQNILKVRLRRKNVFAVHRLDRETSGIMMFACNESAKQSLKTQFEERQIQKTYYALVEGKLVTQQGCWQSYLKEDEKYFVRSTSVENGKLAITEFNQVWSNKQFALLRLKLLTGKKNQLRVHCSEAGHPIVGDKKYRANSNPLRRMALHAYSLTFLHPVKQKKMTFVAPLPTSFDKIAPIKTL
;
A
#
# COMPACT_ATOMS: atom_id res chain seq x y z
N MET A 1 4.52 -7.92 -17.25
CA MET A 1 3.98 -9.12 -17.97
C MET A 1 3.17 -9.93 -16.98
N LYS A 2 2.05 -10.51 -17.44
CA LYS A 2 1.14 -11.31 -16.58
C LYS A 2 0.67 -12.52 -17.37
N PHE A 3 0.64 -13.70 -16.74
CA PHE A 3 0.14 -14.93 -17.35
C PHE A 3 -0.47 -15.89 -16.31
N ILE A 4 -1.44 -16.68 -16.73
CA ILE A 4 -2.14 -17.66 -15.90
C ILE A 4 -1.52 -19.04 -16.12
N ILE A 5 -1.33 -19.79 -15.05
CA ILE A 5 -0.79 -21.14 -15.07
C ILE A 5 -1.87 -22.10 -15.56
N VAL A 6 -1.62 -22.80 -16.65
CA VAL A 6 -2.57 -23.74 -17.28
C VAL A 6 -2.44 -25.17 -16.77
N GLN A 7 -1.30 -25.52 -16.16
CA GLN A 7 -1.02 -26.82 -15.52
C GLN A 7 0.02 -26.63 -14.42
N ASN A 8 0.05 -27.54 -13.46
CA ASN A 8 1.04 -27.47 -12.37
C ASN A 8 2.46 -27.48 -12.95
N ILE A 9 3.30 -26.53 -12.51
CA ILE A 9 4.65 -26.34 -13.03
C ILE A 9 5.53 -25.59 -12.01
N CYS A 10 6.83 -25.89 -11.97
CA CYS A 10 7.77 -25.14 -11.17
C CYS A 10 7.94 -23.70 -11.71
N LEU A 11 8.00 -22.72 -10.82
CA LEU A 11 8.18 -21.30 -11.18
C LEU A 11 9.44 -21.09 -12.04
N GLN A 12 10.54 -21.81 -11.73
CA GLN A 12 11.78 -21.73 -12.53
C GLN A 12 11.53 -22.11 -13.98
N ASP A 13 10.76 -23.17 -14.21
CA ASP A 13 10.58 -23.73 -15.57
C ASP A 13 9.69 -22.82 -16.41
N ILE A 14 8.59 -22.31 -15.84
CA ILE A 14 7.74 -21.35 -16.55
C ILE A 14 8.48 -20.04 -16.84
N LEU A 15 9.32 -19.56 -15.92
CA LEU A 15 10.14 -18.37 -16.16
C LEU A 15 11.17 -18.61 -17.25
N LYS A 16 11.82 -19.78 -17.29
CA LYS A 16 12.75 -20.12 -18.37
C LYS A 16 12.05 -20.25 -19.72
N LYS A 17 10.84 -20.80 -19.75
CA LYS A 17 10.03 -20.84 -20.98
C LYS A 17 9.77 -19.45 -21.55
N HIS A 18 9.44 -18.49 -20.72
CA HIS A 18 9.18 -17.11 -21.15
C HIS A 18 10.43 -16.26 -21.35
N PHE A 19 11.53 -16.59 -20.65
CA PHE A 19 12.81 -15.87 -20.67
C PHE A 19 13.99 -16.82 -20.88
N PRO A 20 14.08 -17.50 -22.03
CA PRO A 20 15.08 -18.56 -22.26
C PRO A 20 16.53 -18.05 -22.17
N LYS A 21 16.77 -16.77 -22.46
CA LYS A 21 18.09 -16.14 -22.37
C LYS A 21 18.48 -15.72 -20.94
N SER A 22 17.58 -15.78 -19.97
CA SER A 22 17.87 -15.36 -18.59
C SER A 22 18.57 -16.48 -17.83
N SER A 23 19.72 -16.17 -17.20
CA SER A 23 20.42 -17.14 -16.34
C SER A 23 19.62 -17.43 -15.06
N LYS A 24 19.91 -18.55 -14.40
CA LYS A 24 19.31 -18.89 -13.08
C LYS A 24 19.61 -17.81 -12.04
N THR A 25 20.81 -17.21 -12.08
CA THR A 25 21.19 -16.09 -11.22
C THR A 25 20.34 -14.86 -11.49
N THR A 26 20.09 -14.53 -12.76
CA THR A 26 19.20 -13.43 -13.14
C THR A 26 17.77 -13.66 -12.62
N LEU A 27 17.21 -14.85 -12.79
CA LEU A 27 15.88 -15.17 -12.29
C LEU A 27 15.80 -15.11 -10.75
N ARG A 28 16.84 -15.58 -10.03
CA ARG A 28 16.95 -15.39 -8.57
C ARG A 28 16.98 -13.91 -8.18
N SER A 29 17.71 -13.07 -8.92
CA SER A 29 17.73 -11.64 -8.65
C SER A 29 16.35 -10.99 -8.82
N TRP A 30 15.50 -11.50 -9.74
CA TRP A 30 14.11 -11.02 -9.89
C TRP A 30 13.24 -11.38 -8.68
N ILE A 31 13.47 -12.59 -8.08
CA ILE A 31 12.82 -12.97 -6.81
C ILE A 31 13.26 -12.01 -5.69
N HIS A 32 14.57 -11.89 -5.46
CA HIS A 32 15.10 -11.02 -4.39
C HIS A 32 14.70 -9.56 -4.52
N SER A 33 14.61 -9.07 -5.75
CA SER A 33 14.14 -7.70 -6.01
C SER A 33 12.61 -7.56 -5.97
N GLY A 34 11.84 -8.65 -5.72
CA GLY A 34 10.38 -8.60 -5.64
C GLY A 34 9.69 -8.31 -6.97
N ARG A 35 10.31 -8.66 -8.10
CA ARG A 35 9.72 -8.48 -9.43
C ARG A 35 8.69 -9.55 -9.79
N ILE A 36 8.74 -10.71 -9.14
CA ILE A 36 7.88 -11.83 -9.43
C ILE A 36 6.82 -11.96 -8.35
N LEU A 37 5.57 -11.93 -8.76
CA LEU A 37 4.42 -12.12 -7.91
C LEU A 37 3.63 -13.35 -8.37
N ILE A 38 3.12 -14.12 -7.41
CA ILE A 38 2.18 -15.22 -7.60
C ILE A 38 0.90 -14.80 -6.89
N ASP A 39 -0.20 -14.67 -7.61
CA ASP A 39 -1.48 -14.20 -7.09
C ASP A 39 -1.37 -12.89 -6.27
N GLY A 40 -0.55 -11.95 -6.77
CA GLY A 40 -0.34 -10.65 -6.13
C GLY A 40 0.66 -10.65 -4.96
N ARG A 41 1.29 -11.78 -4.60
CA ARG A 41 2.28 -11.92 -3.52
C ARG A 41 3.69 -12.10 -4.06
N TYR A 42 4.68 -11.68 -3.31
CA TYR A 42 6.08 -11.94 -3.67
C TYR A 42 6.36 -13.45 -3.70
N ALA A 43 6.94 -13.91 -4.81
CA ALA A 43 7.45 -15.28 -4.88
C ALA A 43 8.58 -15.48 -3.84
N ALA A 44 8.55 -16.61 -3.12
CA ALA A 44 9.54 -16.92 -2.09
C ALA A 44 10.90 -17.29 -2.70
N ASP A 45 10.88 -18.20 -3.69
CA ASP A 45 12.06 -18.68 -4.40
C ASP A 45 11.68 -19.21 -5.80
N LEU A 46 12.67 -19.71 -6.56
CA LEU A 46 12.44 -20.27 -7.90
C LEU A 46 11.85 -21.69 -7.89
N GLY A 47 11.96 -22.41 -6.77
CA GLY A 47 11.46 -23.78 -6.62
C GLY A 47 9.98 -23.87 -6.26
N VAL A 48 9.27 -22.75 -6.19
CA VAL A 48 7.84 -22.73 -5.86
C VAL A 48 7.06 -23.51 -6.92
N GLU A 49 6.28 -24.50 -6.48
CA GLU A 49 5.34 -25.23 -7.33
C GLU A 49 4.06 -24.42 -7.51
N LEU A 50 3.78 -24.07 -8.76
CA LEU A 50 2.61 -23.32 -9.17
C LEU A 50 1.46 -24.25 -9.49
N GLN A 51 0.27 -23.92 -9.02
CA GLN A 51 -0.96 -24.66 -9.30
C GLN A 51 -1.68 -24.08 -10.52
N GLN A 52 -2.42 -24.93 -11.22
CA GLN A 52 -3.31 -24.48 -12.30
C GLN A 52 -4.26 -23.37 -11.80
N GLY A 53 -4.44 -22.34 -12.60
CA GLY A 53 -5.28 -21.18 -12.30
C GLY A 53 -4.53 -20.02 -11.61
N GLN A 54 -3.35 -20.28 -11.01
CA GLN A 54 -2.57 -19.21 -10.39
C GLN A 54 -2.06 -18.21 -11.44
N CYS A 55 -1.93 -16.96 -11.00
CA CYS A 55 -1.47 -15.86 -11.83
C CYS A 55 -0.05 -15.43 -11.47
N VAL A 56 0.89 -15.60 -12.40
CA VAL A 56 2.24 -15.06 -12.26
C VAL A 56 2.32 -13.67 -12.91
N THR A 57 2.78 -12.69 -12.15
CA THR A 57 3.02 -11.33 -12.61
C THR A 57 4.51 -11.01 -12.53
N ILE A 58 5.11 -10.61 -13.66
CA ILE A 58 6.49 -10.13 -13.70
C ILE A 58 6.44 -8.60 -13.85
N ARG A 59 6.96 -7.91 -12.85
CA ARG A 59 7.04 -6.45 -12.78
C ARG A 59 8.30 -5.96 -13.50
N ASP A 60 8.26 -4.71 -13.92
CA ASP A 60 9.45 -4.02 -14.40
C ASP A 60 10.52 -3.92 -13.30
N LYS A 61 11.76 -3.72 -13.69
CA LYS A 61 12.86 -3.53 -12.74
C LYS A 61 12.58 -2.24 -11.94
N PHE A 62 12.68 -2.33 -10.61
CA PHE A 62 12.62 -1.18 -9.73
C PHE A 62 13.89 -1.08 -8.87
N VAL A 63 14.15 0.10 -8.36
CA VAL A 63 15.31 0.39 -7.52
C VAL A 63 14.91 0.25 -6.06
N ILE A 64 15.74 -0.43 -5.25
CA ILE A 64 15.59 -0.43 -3.79
C ILE A 64 16.67 0.49 -3.23
N LEU A 65 16.24 1.53 -2.52
CA LEU A 65 17.12 2.43 -1.80
C LEU A 65 17.58 1.80 -0.48
N ALA A 66 18.69 2.28 0.07
CA ALA A 66 19.27 1.74 1.29
C ALA A 66 18.29 1.76 2.49
N GLU A 67 17.36 2.71 2.50
CA GLU A 67 16.32 2.88 3.51
C GLU A 67 15.13 1.91 3.35
N GLY A 68 15.22 0.92 2.44
CA GLY A 68 14.16 -0.05 2.16
C GLY A 68 13.02 0.46 1.27
N ILE A 69 13.15 1.67 0.73
CA ILE A 69 12.16 2.25 -0.20
C ILE A 69 12.29 1.57 -1.56
N LYS A 70 11.19 1.04 -2.10
CA LYS A 70 11.17 0.51 -3.47
C LYS A 70 10.62 1.57 -4.42
N VAL A 71 11.44 2.06 -5.34
CA VAL A 71 11.01 2.98 -6.40
C VAL A 71 10.40 2.15 -7.52
N LEU A 72 9.07 2.14 -7.61
CA LEU A 72 8.30 1.31 -8.54
C LEU A 72 8.19 1.93 -9.92
N TYR A 73 8.22 3.25 -9.99
CA TYR A 73 8.16 4.02 -11.22
C TYR A 73 8.77 5.40 -11.00
N GLU A 74 9.46 5.89 -12.00
CA GLU A 74 10.04 7.23 -12.01
C GLU A 74 10.08 7.77 -13.43
N ASP A 75 9.63 9.02 -13.62
CA ASP A 75 9.87 9.82 -14.81
C ASP A 75 9.94 11.32 -14.44
N ASP A 76 9.87 12.21 -15.42
CA ASP A 76 9.99 13.65 -15.18
C ASP A 76 8.76 14.29 -14.54
N ALA A 77 7.64 13.56 -14.47
CA ALA A 77 6.39 14.04 -13.91
C ALA A 77 6.08 13.41 -12.54
N VAL A 78 6.32 12.12 -12.36
CA VAL A 78 5.91 11.38 -11.16
C VAL A 78 6.94 10.36 -10.69
N ILE A 79 6.99 10.16 -9.37
CA ILE A 79 7.68 9.06 -8.71
C ILE A 79 6.63 8.26 -7.94
N VAL A 80 6.60 6.94 -8.13
CA VAL A 80 5.75 6.02 -7.34
C VAL A 80 6.64 5.07 -6.57
N VAL A 81 6.39 4.96 -5.27
CA VAL A 81 7.21 4.15 -4.36
C VAL A 81 6.36 3.24 -3.48
N GLU A 82 6.97 2.18 -2.98
CA GLU A 82 6.50 1.44 -1.81
C GLU A 82 7.26 1.95 -0.59
N LYS A 83 6.54 2.66 0.30
CA LYS A 83 7.06 3.19 1.56
C LYS A 83 7.15 2.07 2.59
N PRO A 84 8.29 1.85 3.26
CA PRO A 84 8.34 0.99 4.43
C PRO A 84 7.52 1.58 5.59
N GLU A 85 7.21 0.75 6.58
CA GLU A 85 6.68 1.22 7.86
C GLU A 85 7.71 2.05 8.62
N GLU A 86 7.29 2.75 9.66
CA GLU A 86 8.11 3.59 10.56
C GLU A 86 8.88 4.73 9.86
N MET A 87 8.46 5.11 8.65
CA MET A 87 9.04 6.21 7.88
C MET A 87 8.02 7.33 7.69
N LEU A 88 8.42 8.57 8.02
CA LEU A 88 7.61 9.76 7.72
C LEU A 88 7.50 9.99 6.22
N SER A 89 6.30 10.34 5.75
CA SER A 89 6.06 10.67 4.35
C SER A 89 6.67 12.01 3.94
N VAL A 90 6.52 13.00 4.81
CA VAL A 90 6.93 14.41 4.62
C VAL A 90 7.50 14.97 5.91
N ALA A 91 8.18 16.09 5.82
CA ALA A 91 8.72 16.81 6.96
C ALA A 91 7.61 17.18 7.98
N THR A 92 8.01 17.21 9.23
CA THR A 92 7.26 17.73 10.37
C THR A 92 8.12 18.76 11.08
N ASP A 93 7.58 19.44 12.07
CA ASP A 93 8.33 20.40 12.90
C ASP A 93 9.51 19.77 13.65
N PHE A 94 9.48 18.45 13.84
CA PHE A 94 10.47 17.68 14.61
C PHE A 94 11.46 16.88 13.76
N GLU A 95 11.11 16.54 12.51
CA GLU A 95 11.95 15.72 11.63
C GLU A 95 11.79 16.18 10.17
N THR A 96 12.89 16.63 9.59
CA THR A 96 12.91 17.14 8.21
C THR A 96 13.73 16.28 7.27
N GLN A 97 14.76 15.59 7.77
CA GLN A 97 15.75 14.89 6.94
C GLN A 97 15.35 13.44 6.65
N ASN A 98 14.96 12.67 7.68
CA ASN A 98 14.63 11.26 7.55
C ASN A 98 13.18 11.05 7.09
N THR A 99 12.77 11.77 6.05
CA THR A 99 11.45 11.66 5.46
C THR A 99 11.53 11.08 4.06
N LEU A 100 10.51 10.32 3.66
CA LEU A 100 10.44 9.72 2.33
C LEU A 100 10.68 10.77 1.23
N GLN A 101 10.03 11.94 1.34
CA GLN A 101 10.17 13.04 0.39
C GLN A 101 11.63 13.51 0.26
N ASN A 102 12.31 13.73 1.38
CA ASN A 102 13.69 14.22 1.37
C ASN A 102 14.67 13.15 0.88
N ILE A 103 14.49 11.90 1.30
CA ILE A 103 15.30 10.76 0.85
C ILE A 103 15.19 10.62 -0.67
N LEU A 104 13.99 10.66 -1.24
CA LEU A 104 13.79 10.59 -2.69
C LEU A 104 14.48 11.76 -3.40
N LYS A 105 14.36 12.98 -2.87
CA LYS A 105 15.04 14.16 -3.44
C LYS A 105 16.54 13.97 -3.51
N VAL A 106 17.16 13.48 -2.42
CA VAL A 106 18.61 13.28 -2.33
C VAL A 106 19.06 12.07 -3.17
N ARG A 107 18.43 10.89 -2.98
CA ARG A 107 18.86 9.64 -3.63
C ARG A 107 18.63 9.62 -5.14
N LEU A 108 17.56 10.25 -5.61
CA LEU A 108 17.26 10.34 -7.04
C LEU A 108 17.82 11.63 -7.68
N ARG A 109 18.55 12.44 -6.90
CA ARG A 109 19.16 13.72 -7.36
C ARG A 109 18.12 14.64 -8.03
N ARG A 110 16.90 14.70 -7.48
CA ARG A 110 15.80 15.51 -8.01
C ARG A 110 15.77 16.88 -7.34
N LYS A 111 15.68 17.94 -8.14
CA LYS A 111 15.49 19.30 -7.62
C LYS A 111 14.16 19.43 -6.89
N ASN A 112 13.10 18.86 -7.45
CA ASN A 112 11.74 18.94 -6.95
C ASN A 112 11.15 17.55 -6.72
N VAL A 113 10.62 17.34 -5.53
CA VAL A 113 9.80 16.16 -5.15
C VAL A 113 8.67 16.72 -4.29
N PHE A 114 7.45 16.74 -4.83
CA PHE A 114 6.27 17.31 -4.17
C PHE A 114 5.35 16.20 -3.68
N ALA A 115 5.02 16.22 -2.41
CA ALA A 115 3.99 15.34 -1.86
C ALA A 115 2.60 15.82 -2.32
N VAL A 116 1.81 14.93 -2.91
CA VAL A 116 0.42 15.18 -3.32
C VAL A 116 -0.58 14.47 -2.40
N HIS A 117 -0.11 13.50 -1.64
CA HIS A 117 -0.80 12.84 -0.54
C HIS A 117 0.22 12.33 0.48
N ARG A 118 -0.26 11.77 1.58
CA ARG A 118 0.62 11.20 2.61
C ARG A 118 0.05 9.91 3.18
N LEU A 119 0.94 9.06 3.70
CA LEU A 119 0.65 7.94 4.58
C LEU A 119 1.14 8.27 5.99
N ASP A 120 0.52 7.70 7.00
CA ASP A 120 1.00 7.80 8.37
C ASP A 120 2.39 7.13 8.49
N ARG A 121 3.15 7.49 9.52
CA ARG A 121 4.50 6.95 9.76
C ARG A 121 4.48 5.42 9.78
N GLU A 122 3.55 4.85 10.52
CA GLU A 122 3.42 3.41 10.77
C GLU A 122 2.79 2.65 9.58
N THR A 123 2.14 3.37 8.63
CA THR A 123 1.51 2.77 7.45
C THR A 123 2.55 2.49 6.38
N SER A 124 2.61 1.28 5.87
CA SER A 124 3.44 0.92 4.70
C SER A 124 2.63 0.94 3.39
N GLY A 125 3.30 0.87 2.24
CA GLY A 125 2.67 0.67 0.93
C GLY A 125 2.85 1.81 -0.06
N ILE A 126 1.98 1.85 -1.07
CA ILE A 126 2.12 2.74 -2.23
C ILE A 126 1.93 4.21 -1.87
N MET A 127 2.88 5.00 -2.30
CA MET A 127 2.81 6.45 -2.25
C MET A 127 3.38 7.05 -3.54
N MET A 128 2.88 8.23 -3.97
CA MET A 128 3.39 8.93 -5.13
C MET A 128 3.74 10.38 -4.82
N PHE A 129 4.65 10.91 -5.64
CA PHE A 129 5.11 12.29 -5.61
C PHE A 129 5.07 12.87 -7.01
N ALA A 130 4.87 14.18 -7.12
CA ALA A 130 5.08 14.91 -8.35
C ALA A 130 6.52 15.44 -8.44
N CYS A 131 7.08 15.50 -9.67
CA CYS A 131 8.44 15.98 -9.91
C CYS A 131 8.51 17.42 -10.44
N ASN A 132 7.38 17.99 -10.83
CA ASN A 132 7.27 19.38 -11.29
C ASN A 132 5.91 19.96 -10.86
N GLU A 133 5.77 21.28 -10.98
CA GLU A 133 4.59 22.00 -10.48
C GLU A 133 3.32 21.67 -11.28
N SER A 134 3.43 21.49 -12.61
CA SER A 134 2.31 21.09 -13.47
C SER A 134 1.75 19.71 -13.07
N ALA A 135 2.64 18.71 -12.89
CA ALA A 135 2.24 17.40 -12.41
C ALA A 135 1.63 17.45 -11.01
N LYS A 136 2.18 18.27 -10.11
CA LYS A 136 1.64 18.49 -8.77
C LYS A 136 0.21 19.02 -8.83
N GLN A 137 -0.04 20.05 -9.65
CA GLN A 137 -1.38 20.62 -9.79
C GLN A 137 -2.36 19.60 -10.37
N SER A 138 -2.00 18.92 -11.45
CA SER A 138 -2.84 17.88 -12.05
C SER A 138 -3.20 16.76 -11.07
N LEU A 139 -2.22 16.25 -10.32
CA LEU A 139 -2.48 15.19 -9.34
C LEU A 139 -3.31 15.67 -8.15
N LYS A 140 -3.13 16.93 -7.70
CA LYS A 140 -3.98 17.53 -6.67
C LYS A 140 -5.43 17.59 -7.12
N THR A 141 -5.69 18.09 -8.33
CA THR A 141 -7.04 18.11 -8.92
C THR A 141 -7.66 16.71 -8.95
N GLN A 142 -6.91 15.68 -9.39
CA GLN A 142 -7.41 14.30 -9.38
C GLN A 142 -7.75 13.80 -7.96
N PHE A 143 -7.01 14.23 -6.90
CA PHE A 143 -7.38 13.91 -5.50
C PHE A 143 -8.65 14.64 -5.07
N GLU A 144 -8.78 15.92 -5.39
CA GLU A 144 -9.95 16.77 -5.05
C GLU A 144 -11.21 16.24 -5.72
N GLU A 145 -11.12 15.83 -7.00
CA GLU A 145 -12.21 15.25 -7.79
C GLU A 145 -12.43 13.75 -7.52
N ARG A 146 -11.68 13.15 -6.59
CA ARG A 146 -11.80 11.73 -6.21
C ARG A 146 -11.57 10.74 -7.37
N GLN A 147 -10.82 11.13 -8.37
CA GLN A 147 -10.48 10.28 -9.53
C GLN A 147 -9.42 9.23 -9.18
N ILE A 148 -8.63 9.47 -8.12
CA ILE A 148 -7.58 8.55 -7.66
C ILE A 148 -8.20 7.46 -6.80
N GLN A 149 -7.99 6.20 -7.22
CA GLN A 149 -8.46 5.04 -6.47
C GLN A 149 -7.35 4.52 -5.55
N LYS A 150 -7.70 4.31 -4.28
CA LYS A 150 -6.78 3.81 -3.25
C LYS A 150 -7.42 2.63 -2.54
N THR A 151 -6.72 1.52 -2.53
CA THR A 151 -7.13 0.34 -1.76
C THR A 151 -6.10 0.06 -0.67
N TYR A 152 -6.59 -0.16 0.53
CA TYR A 152 -5.79 -0.56 1.68
C TYR A 152 -6.20 -1.95 2.15
N TYR A 153 -5.30 -2.60 2.85
CA TYR A 153 -5.63 -3.76 3.67
C TYR A 153 -5.25 -3.48 5.12
N ALA A 154 -6.12 -3.90 6.02
CA ALA A 154 -5.89 -3.83 7.46
C ALA A 154 -6.24 -5.16 8.11
N LEU A 155 -5.35 -5.67 8.96
CA LEU A 155 -5.74 -6.68 9.95
C LEU A 155 -6.32 -5.94 11.15
N VAL A 156 -7.53 -6.32 11.56
CA VAL A 156 -8.25 -5.73 12.69
C VAL A 156 -8.55 -6.78 13.75
N GLU A 157 -8.76 -6.34 14.98
CA GLU A 157 -9.16 -7.19 16.09
C GLU A 157 -10.62 -7.59 15.98
N GLY A 158 -10.90 -8.85 16.28
CA GLY A 158 -12.23 -9.45 16.20
C GLY A 158 -12.68 -9.74 14.75
N LYS A 159 -13.92 -10.25 14.66
CA LYS A 159 -14.60 -10.56 13.41
C LYS A 159 -15.78 -9.60 13.25
N LEU A 160 -15.91 -8.95 12.11
CA LEU A 160 -17.05 -8.09 11.82
C LEU A 160 -18.32 -8.93 11.64
N VAL A 161 -19.47 -8.41 12.10
CA VAL A 161 -20.77 -9.03 11.91
C VAL A 161 -21.15 -9.01 10.42
N THR A 162 -20.93 -7.87 9.75
CA THR A 162 -21.21 -7.71 8.33
C THR A 162 -19.95 -7.92 7.50
N GLN A 163 -20.10 -8.62 6.37
CA GLN A 163 -18.97 -8.93 5.51
C GLN A 163 -18.50 -7.71 4.67
N GLN A 164 -19.40 -6.78 4.42
CA GLN A 164 -19.11 -5.53 3.70
C GLN A 164 -20.01 -4.41 4.21
N GLY A 165 -19.56 -3.18 4.00
CA GLY A 165 -20.31 -2.00 4.40
C GLY A 165 -19.58 -0.70 4.12
N CYS A 166 -20.14 0.37 4.66
CA CYS A 166 -19.58 1.71 4.54
C CYS A 166 -19.64 2.42 5.90
N TRP A 167 -18.51 2.93 6.35
CA TRP A 167 -18.44 3.79 7.52
C TRP A 167 -18.42 5.25 7.09
N GLN A 168 -19.24 6.06 7.72
CA GLN A 168 -19.31 7.48 7.50
C GLN A 168 -19.32 8.23 8.83
N SER A 169 -18.45 9.21 8.97
CA SER A 169 -18.40 10.10 10.15
C SER A 169 -17.79 11.44 9.78
N TYR A 170 -17.81 12.38 10.72
CA TYR A 170 -17.15 13.69 10.58
C TYR A 170 -15.93 13.71 11.50
N LEU A 171 -14.73 13.85 10.95
CA LEU A 171 -13.48 13.77 11.69
C LEU A 171 -12.91 15.15 12.01
N LYS A 172 -12.45 15.30 13.25
CA LYS A 172 -11.73 16.49 13.74
C LYS A 172 -10.47 16.06 14.46
N GLU A 173 -9.39 16.80 14.23
CA GLU A 173 -8.16 16.70 15.00
C GLU A 173 -8.22 17.65 16.17
N ASP A 174 -7.85 17.17 17.36
CA ASP A 174 -7.74 18.00 18.56
C ASP A 174 -6.33 18.61 18.72
N GLU A 175 -6.15 19.44 19.74
CA GLU A 175 -4.87 20.11 20.04
C GLU A 175 -3.72 19.16 20.35
N LYS A 176 -4.02 17.91 20.75
CA LYS A 176 -3.05 16.84 20.97
C LYS A 176 -2.79 15.99 19.73
N TYR A 177 -3.19 16.46 18.54
CA TYR A 177 -3.06 15.74 17.27
C TYR A 177 -3.78 14.37 17.24
N PHE A 178 -4.80 14.20 18.08
CA PHE A 178 -5.66 13.03 18.06
C PHE A 178 -6.89 13.30 17.18
N VAL A 179 -7.18 12.36 16.26
CA VAL A 179 -8.35 12.46 15.38
C VAL A 179 -9.47 11.58 15.91
N ARG A 180 -10.69 12.11 15.98
CA ARG A 180 -11.91 11.40 16.41
C ARG A 180 -13.11 11.88 15.63
N SER A 181 -14.20 11.12 15.70
CA SER A 181 -15.49 11.57 15.18
C SER A 181 -16.06 12.71 16.03
N THR A 182 -16.78 13.60 15.37
CA THR A 182 -17.44 14.76 15.95
C THR A 182 -18.74 15.05 15.20
N SER A 183 -19.45 16.13 15.57
CA SER A 183 -20.64 16.59 14.86
C SER A 183 -20.31 17.11 13.46
N VAL A 184 -21.33 17.20 12.60
CA VAL A 184 -21.22 17.67 11.22
C VAL A 184 -20.65 19.10 11.12
N GLU A 185 -21.02 19.97 12.06
CA GLU A 185 -20.60 21.37 12.11
C GLU A 185 -19.12 21.52 12.44
N ASN A 186 -18.54 20.56 13.17
CA ASN A 186 -17.18 20.64 13.71
C ASN A 186 -16.16 19.76 12.98
N GLY A 187 -16.60 18.87 12.11
CA GLY A 187 -15.75 17.89 11.47
C GLY A 187 -15.72 17.96 9.95
N LYS A 188 -14.82 17.17 9.37
CA LYS A 188 -14.71 16.99 7.91
C LYS A 188 -15.22 15.60 7.56
N LEU A 189 -16.15 15.51 6.60
CA LEU A 189 -16.73 14.24 6.16
C LEU A 189 -15.66 13.22 5.78
N ALA A 190 -15.78 12.02 6.34
CA ALA A 190 -14.94 10.87 6.10
C ALA A 190 -15.82 9.67 5.72
N ILE A 191 -15.49 9.00 4.61
CA ILE A 191 -16.25 7.86 4.08
C ILE A 191 -15.26 6.75 3.70
N THR A 192 -15.47 5.55 4.27
CA THR A 192 -14.65 4.34 4.00
C THR A 192 -15.55 3.18 3.68
N GLU A 193 -15.40 2.60 2.50
CA GLU A 193 -15.98 1.28 2.17
C GLU A 193 -15.07 0.17 2.68
N PHE A 194 -15.67 -0.89 3.24
CA PHE A 194 -14.93 -2.05 3.69
C PHE A 194 -15.51 -3.36 3.17
N ASN A 195 -14.65 -4.34 3.01
CA ASN A 195 -15.00 -5.73 2.72
C ASN A 195 -14.09 -6.64 3.55
N GLN A 196 -14.69 -7.51 4.38
CA GLN A 196 -13.97 -8.52 5.14
C GLN A 196 -13.63 -9.69 4.21
N VAL A 197 -12.35 -9.80 3.84
CA VAL A 197 -11.88 -10.82 2.89
C VAL A 197 -11.44 -12.11 3.57
N TRP A 198 -11.17 -12.05 4.87
CA TRP A 198 -10.86 -13.21 5.70
C TRP A 198 -11.15 -12.88 7.18
N SER A 199 -11.47 -13.91 7.97
CA SER A 199 -11.56 -13.77 9.43
C SER A 199 -11.40 -15.10 10.14
N ASN A 200 -11.00 -15.02 11.43
CA ASN A 200 -11.09 -16.09 12.43
C ASN A 200 -11.77 -15.53 13.69
N LYS A 201 -11.68 -16.25 14.81
CA LYS A 201 -12.29 -15.81 16.08
C LYS A 201 -11.66 -14.53 16.64
N GLN A 202 -10.40 -14.25 16.36
CA GLN A 202 -9.63 -13.18 16.98
C GLN A 202 -9.35 -12.00 16.04
N PHE A 203 -9.30 -12.23 14.72
CA PHE A 203 -8.87 -11.24 13.74
C PHE A 203 -9.68 -11.31 12.46
N ALA A 204 -9.77 -10.16 11.77
CA ALA A 204 -10.25 -10.10 10.40
C ALA A 204 -9.27 -9.33 9.51
N LEU A 205 -9.20 -9.72 8.24
CA LEU A 205 -8.53 -8.93 7.21
C LEU A 205 -9.57 -8.18 6.41
N LEU A 206 -9.45 -6.87 6.39
CA LEU A 206 -10.34 -5.98 5.66
C LEU A 206 -9.63 -5.42 4.42
N ARG A 207 -10.33 -5.44 3.30
CA ARG A 207 -10.03 -4.60 2.14
C ARG A 207 -10.82 -3.29 2.32
N LEU A 208 -10.11 -2.17 2.34
CA LEU A 208 -10.64 -0.85 2.62
C LEU A 208 -10.46 0.06 1.41
N LYS A 209 -11.51 0.79 1.03
CA LYS A 209 -11.46 1.78 -0.04
C LYS A 209 -11.82 3.15 0.53
N LEU A 210 -10.90 4.10 0.37
CA LEU A 210 -11.08 5.47 0.80
C LEU A 210 -11.85 6.28 -0.26
N LEU A 211 -13.07 6.72 0.05
CA LEU A 211 -13.82 7.68 -0.75
C LEU A 211 -13.44 9.13 -0.39
N THR A 212 -12.89 9.33 0.80
CA THR A 212 -12.28 10.57 1.27
C THR A 212 -10.88 10.27 1.80
N GLY A 213 -10.05 11.28 2.06
CA GLY A 213 -8.68 11.10 2.55
C GLY A 213 -8.37 11.99 3.75
N LYS A 214 -8.98 11.72 4.92
CA LYS A 214 -8.70 12.47 6.14
C LYS A 214 -7.58 11.83 6.96
N LYS A 215 -6.89 12.64 7.77
CA LYS A 215 -5.84 12.16 8.68
C LYS A 215 -6.37 11.03 9.55
N ASN A 216 -5.62 9.93 9.66
CA ASN A 216 -5.95 8.74 10.47
C ASN A 216 -7.33 8.11 10.19
N GLN A 217 -8.00 8.43 9.07
CA GLN A 217 -9.38 8.04 8.80
C GLN A 217 -9.65 6.56 9.00
N LEU A 218 -8.84 5.67 8.41
CA LEU A 218 -9.01 4.22 8.53
C LEU A 218 -8.85 3.73 9.97
N ARG A 219 -7.90 4.33 10.70
CA ARG A 219 -7.61 4.01 12.10
C ARG A 219 -8.78 4.36 13.00
N VAL A 220 -9.37 5.55 12.81
CA VAL A 220 -10.57 6.02 13.53
C VAL A 220 -11.76 5.11 13.22
N HIS A 221 -12.08 4.93 11.94
CA HIS A 221 -13.24 4.13 11.54
C HIS A 221 -13.17 2.69 12.04
N CYS A 222 -12.02 2.02 11.92
CA CYS A 222 -11.86 0.67 12.44
C CYS A 222 -12.02 0.62 13.97
N SER A 223 -11.41 1.57 14.69
CA SER A 223 -11.51 1.63 16.16
C SER A 223 -12.91 1.93 16.65
N GLU A 224 -13.60 2.90 16.05
CA GLU A 224 -14.97 3.29 16.42
C GLU A 224 -16.00 2.22 16.05
N ALA A 225 -15.72 1.40 15.05
CA ALA A 225 -16.50 0.20 14.72
C ALA A 225 -16.28 -0.96 15.71
N GLY A 226 -15.41 -0.81 16.72
CA GLY A 226 -15.08 -1.85 17.69
C GLY A 226 -14.01 -2.85 17.21
N HIS A 227 -13.37 -2.58 16.07
CA HIS A 227 -12.37 -3.44 15.44
C HIS A 227 -11.08 -2.68 15.17
N PRO A 228 -10.31 -2.27 16.21
CA PRO A 228 -9.09 -1.50 16.03
C PRO A 228 -8.07 -2.27 15.18
N ILE A 229 -7.26 -1.53 14.41
CA ILE A 229 -6.20 -2.12 13.59
C ILE A 229 -5.15 -2.74 14.52
N VAL A 230 -4.80 -4.00 14.29
CA VAL A 230 -3.78 -4.74 15.06
C VAL A 230 -2.50 -3.90 15.14
N GLY A 231 -1.98 -3.71 16.35
CA GLY A 231 -0.78 -2.92 16.63
C GLY A 231 -1.00 -1.41 16.72
N ASP A 232 -2.22 -0.91 16.49
CA ASP A 232 -2.53 0.52 16.59
C ASP A 232 -2.84 0.93 18.03
N LYS A 233 -1.81 1.06 18.86
CA LYS A 233 -1.94 1.48 20.28
C LYS A 233 -2.65 2.83 20.43
N LYS A 234 -2.42 3.76 19.48
CA LYS A 234 -3.05 5.09 19.51
C LYS A 234 -4.58 5.01 19.45
N TYR A 235 -5.10 4.02 18.71
CA TYR A 235 -6.53 3.79 18.52
C TYR A 235 -7.01 2.49 19.20
N ARG A 236 -6.47 2.18 20.39
CA ARG A 236 -6.96 1.18 21.35
C ARG A 236 -6.82 -0.28 20.92
N ALA A 237 -5.87 -0.61 20.04
CA ALA A 237 -5.57 -2.02 19.80
C ALA A 237 -4.97 -2.68 21.05
N ASN A 238 -5.48 -3.85 21.41
CA ASN A 238 -5.01 -4.64 22.57
C ASN A 238 -3.88 -5.60 22.19
N SER A 239 -3.71 -5.91 20.89
CA SER A 239 -2.76 -6.90 20.40
C SER A 239 -1.76 -6.30 19.42
N ASN A 240 -0.54 -6.85 19.40
CA ASN A 240 0.50 -6.50 18.43
C ASN A 240 1.41 -7.69 18.08
N PRO A 241 0.85 -8.83 17.62
CA PRO A 241 1.63 -10.02 17.31
C PRO A 241 2.58 -9.84 16.11
N LEU A 242 2.32 -8.82 15.28
CA LEU A 242 3.15 -8.50 14.11
C LEU A 242 4.29 -7.52 14.43
N ARG A 243 4.32 -6.95 15.62
CA ARG A 243 5.24 -5.89 16.06
C ARG A 243 5.21 -4.65 15.16
N ARG A 244 4.06 -4.40 14.54
CA ARG A 244 3.79 -3.25 13.68
C ARG A 244 2.30 -2.94 13.63
N MET A 245 1.93 -1.73 13.19
CA MET A 245 0.55 -1.44 12.80
C MET A 245 0.21 -2.18 11.49
N ALA A 246 -0.84 -2.99 11.52
CA ALA A 246 -1.23 -3.84 10.40
C ALA A 246 -2.11 -3.10 9.38
N LEU A 247 -1.64 -1.94 8.90
CA LEU A 247 -2.26 -1.15 7.83
C LEU A 247 -1.29 -1.02 6.66
N HIS A 248 -1.79 -1.31 5.45
CA HIS A 248 -0.98 -1.30 4.24
C HIS A 248 -1.73 -0.67 3.07
N ALA A 249 -1.14 0.35 2.43
CA ALA A 249 -1.63 0.95 1.20
C ALA A 249 -1.30 0.02 0.01
N TYR A 250 -2.25 -0.86 -0.31
CA TYR A 250 -2.06 -1.96 -1.26
C TYR A 250 -1.97 -1.50 -2.71
N SER A 251 -2.90 -0.64 -3.16
CA SER A 251 -2.90 -0.18 -4.54
C SER A 251 -3.26 1.29 -4.69
N LEU A 252 -2.71 1.87 -5.74
CA LEU A 252 -2.96 3.24 -6.16
C LEU A 252 -3.18 3.27 -7.67
N THR A 253 -4.31 3.85 -8.12
CA THR A 253 -4.62 4.05 -9.53
C THR A 253 -4.89 5.52 -9.79
N PHE A 254 -4.25 6.09 -10.80
CA PHE A 254 -4.36 7.49 -11.18
C PHE A 254 -4.16 7.68 -12.69
N LEU A 255 -4.55 8.84 -13.22
CA LEU A 255 -4.23 9.25 -14.58
C LEU A 255 -2.87 9.96 -14.59
N HIS A 256 -1.94 9.48 -15.41
CA HIS A 256 -0.61 10.09 -15.49
C HIS A 256 -0.70 11.53 -16.02
N PRO A 257 -0.16 12.55 -15.29
CA PRO A 257 -0.43 13.96 -15.58
C PRO A 257 -0.01 14.41 -16.99
N VAL A 258 1.02 13.79 -17.55
CA VAL A 258 1.54 14.14 -18.89
C VAL A 258 1.07 13.13 -19.94
N LYS A 259 1.24 11.82 -19.66
CA LYS A 259 0.94 10.75 -20.64
C LYS A 259 -0.56 10.48 -20.82
N GLN A 260 -1.41 11.04 -19.95
CA GLN A 260 -2.87 10.84 -19.96
C GLN A 260 -3.28 9.35 -20.02
N LYS A 261 -2.43 8.50 -19.41
CA LYS A 261 -2.64 7.05 -19.33
C LYS A 261 -2.99 6.66 -17.90
N LYS A 262 -4.03 5.83 -17.74
CA LYS A 262 -4.37 5.23 -16.44
C LYS A 262 -3.25 4.29 -16.02
N MET A 263 -2.67 4.54 -14.85
CA MET A 263 -1.61 3.73 -14.26
C MET A 263 -2.08 3.15 -12.93
N THR A 264 -1.77 1.88 -12.72
CA THR A 264 -2.08 1.17 -11.47
C THR A 264 -0.82 0.54 -10.92
N PHE A 265 -0.54 0.82 -9.65
CA PHE A 265 0.56 0.22 -8.90
C PHE A 265 0.03 -0.59 -7.73
N VAL A 266 0.68 -1.70 -7.44
CA VAL A 266 0.34 -2.62 -6.36
C VAL A 266 1.57 -2.87 -5.51
N ALA A 267 1.47 -2.71 -4.19
CA ALA A 267 2.43 -3.23 -3.22
C ALA A 267 1.81 -4.49 -2.60
N PRO A 268 2.42 -5.65 -2.78
CA PRO A 268 1.94 -6.88 -2.13
C PRO A 268 1.89 -6.71 -0.61
N LEU A 269 0.95 -7.42 0.02
CA LEU A 269 0.85 -7.41 1.48
C LEU A 269 2.19 -7.84 2.10
N PRO A 270 2.59 -7.18 3.20
CA PRO A 270 3.75 -7.60 3.96
C PRO A 270 3.63 -9.08 4.38
N THR A 271 4.70 -9.86 4.24
CA THR A 271 4.71 -11.28 4.62
C THR A 271 4.40 -11.50 6.10
N SER A 272 4.60 -10.49 6.94
CA SER A 272 4.20 -10.52 8.34
C SER A 272 2.68 -10.77 8.51
N PHE A 273 1.83 -10.33 7.57
CA PHE A 273 0.39 -10.56 7.64
C PHE A 273 0.03 -12.03 7.53
N ASP A 274 0.84 -12.85 6.85
CA ASP A 274 0.63 -14.29 6.71
C ASP A 274 0.70 -15.04 8.03
N LYS A 275 1.33 -14.46 9.07
CA LYS A 275 1.37 -15.03 10.42
C LYS A 275 -0.02 -15.09 11.09
N ILE A 276 -0.94 -14.22 10.68
CA ILE A 276 -2.28 -14.13 11.23
C ILE A 276 -3.31 -14.59 10.20
N ALA A 277 -3.23 -14.07 8.99
CA ALA A 277 -4.18 -14.31 7.91
C ALA A 277 -3.46 -14.97 6.74
N PRO A 278 -3.38 -16.31 6.69
CA PRO A 278 -2.76 -17.05 5.60
C PRO A 278 -3.64 -16.95 4.35
N ILE A 279 -3.55 -15.83 3.65
CA ILE A 279 -4.38 -15.56 2.48
C ILE A 279 -3.68 -16.16 1.27
N LYS A 280 -4.22 -17.25 0.75
CA LYS A 280 -3.66 -17.92 -0.43
C LYS A 280 -3.93 -17.14 -1.72
N THR A 281 -4.99 -16.31 -1.77
CA THR A 281 -5.39 -15.50 -2.94
C THR A 281 -6.08 -14.20 -2.51
N LEU A 282 -5.64 -13.08 -3.03
CA LEU A 282 -6.34 -11.78 -2.98
C LEU A 282 -6.78 -11.39 -4.38
#